data_148eaeca7cdea5f346bbaa3dd506806e
#
_entry.id   148eaeca7cdea5f346bbaa3dd506806e
#
_cell.length_a   1.000
_cell.length_b   1.000
_cell.length_c   1.000
_cell.angle_alpha   90.00
_cell.angle_beta   90.00
_cell.angle_gamma   90.00
#
_symmetry.space_group_name_H-M   'P 1'
#
loop_
_entity.id
_entity.type
_entity.pdbx_description
1 polymer ?
#
loop_
_entity_poly.entity_id
_entity_poly.type
_entity_poly.pdbx_seq_one_letter_code
_entity_poly.pdbx_strand_id
1 'polypeptide(L)'
;MNSVFNFFSPKDKKFQPLFEQDVKNLVEISKTLLLAVEEADSEQRKVHFREIERLEQVGDDLTHNIFLELSKNFITPFDREDIHALVSAIDDIADYIYATALNIELYKIDTFCSEIVQLAGLITKMCNDLELAILELRNFTNTKLIADICVSINKGESEADQLCNTAIARLFTAETDAIELIKQKEILQNLEMATDKCDDAANVLESILIKNA
;
A
#
# COMPACT_ATOMS: atom_id res chain seq x y z
N MET A 1 6.38 -12.51 -36.47
CA MET A 1 6.38 -13.94 -36.11
C MET A 1 5.99 -14.19 -34.65
N ASN A 2 5.21 -13.25 -34.06
CA ASN A 2 4.89 -13.26 -32.60
C ASN A 2 3.43 -13.61 -32.25
N SER A 3 2.64 -14.11 -33.25
CA SER A 3 1.21 -14.38 -33.01
C SER A 3 0.90 -15.81 -32.51
N VAL A 4 1.87 -16.71 -32.54
CA VAL A 4 1.64 -18.13 -32.17
C VAL A 4 1.88 -18.37 -30.67
N PHE A 5 2.70 -17.54 -29.99
CA PHE A 5 2.99 -17.69 -28.58
C PHE A 5 1.84 -17.19 -27.66
N ASN A 6 1.05 -16.21 -28.12
CA ASN A 6 -0.12 -15.71 -27.35
C ASN A 6 -1.29 -16.73 -27.29
N PHE A 7 -1.24 -17.81 -28.07
CA PHE A 7 -2.28 -18.85 -28.03
C PHE A 7 -2.00 -19.93 -26.98
N PHE A 8 -0.75 -20.02 -26.49
CA PHE A 8 -0.31 -21.01 -25.51
C PHE A 8 -0.04 -20.42 -24.10
N SER A 9 -0.11 -19.10 -23.94
CA SER A 9 -0.15 -18.56 -22.57
C SER A 9 -1.53 -18.87 -21.99
N PRO A 10 -1.65 -19.69 -20.95
CA PRO A 10 -2.91 -19.78 -20.22
C PRO A 10 -3.24 -18.36 -19.78
N LYS A 11 -4.35 -17.81 -20.30
CA LYS A 11 -4.88 -16.56 -19.73
C LYS A 11 -4.92 -16.83 -18.25
N ASP A 12 -4.19 -16.03 -17.50
CA ASP A 12 -4.07 -16.26 -16.07
C ASP A 12 -5.42 -16.02 -15.40
N LYS A 13 -6.19 -17.10 -15.29
CA LYS A 13 -7.53 -17.09 -14.70
C LYS A 13 -7.50 -17.22 -13.20
N LYS A 14 -6.32 -17.45 -12.62
CA LYS A 14 -6.17 -17.73 -11.21
C LYS A 14 -5.55 -16.57 -10.44
N PHE A 15 -4.36 -16.14 -10.87
CA PHE A 15 -3.60 -15.12 -10.15
C PHE A 15 -4.16 -13.72 -10.36
N GLN A 16 -4.49 -13.35 -11.59
CA GLN A 16 -4.97 -12.01 -11.88
C GLN A 16 -6.20 -11.59 -11.04
N PRO A 17 -7.25 -12.42 -10.88
CA PRO A 17 -8.36 -12.06 -10.00
C PRO A 17 -7.98 -11.91 -8.53
N LEU A 18 -6.97 -12.65 -8.06
CA LEU A 18 -6.48 -12.54 -6.69
C LEU A 18 -5.72 -11.22 -6.49
N PHE A 19 -4.82 -10.87 -7.41
CA PHE A 19 -4.11 -9.59 -7.37
C PHE A 19 -5.08 -8.39 -7.41
N GLU A 20 -6.13 -8.48 -8.26
CA GLU A 20 -7.15 -7.43 -8.35
C GLU A 20 -7.98 -7.29 -7.07
N GLN A 21 -8.27 -8.40 -6.38
CA GLN A 21 -8.96 -8.38 -5.11
C GLN A 21 -8.08 -7.79 -4.00
N ASP A 22 -6.82 -8.17 -3.98
CA ASP A 22 -5.84 -7.76 -3.00
C ASP A 22 -5.57 -6.25 -3.07
N VAL A 23 -5.23 -5.74 -4.25
CA VAL A 23 -4.99 -4.31 -4.43
C VAL A 23 -6.26 -3.46 -4.23
N LYS A 24 -7.43 -4.00 -4.55
CA LYS A 24 -8.70 -3.34 -4.27
C LYS A 24 -8.95 -3.24 -2.76
N ASN A 25 -8.66 -4.30 -2.02
CA ASN A 25 -8.73 -4.28 -0.55
C ASN A 25 -7.74 -3.26 0.03
N LEU A 26 -6.53 -3.17 -0.52
CA LEU A 26 -5.54 -2.16 -0.15
C LEU A 26 -6.06 -0.73 -0.36
N VAL A 27 -6.73 -0.47 -1.47
CA VAL A 27 -7.34 0.85 -1.73
C VAL A 27 -8.44 1.16 -0.70
N GLU A 28 -9.26 0.20 -0.33
CA GLU A 28 -10.31 0.42 0.67
C GLU A 28 -9.74 0.67 2.07
N ILE A 29 -8.68 -0.05 2.49
CA ILE A 29 -8.03 0.18 3.78
C ILE A 29 -7.37 1.57 3.84
N SER A 30 -6.72 2.01 2.75
CA SER A 30 -6.10 3.35 2.67
C SER A 30 -7.12 4.48 2.72
N LYS A 31 -8.26 4.34 2.04
CA LYS A 31 -9.38 5.29 2.13
C LYS A 31 -9.97 5.35 3.53
N THR A 32 -10.09 4.19 4.18
CA THR A 32 -10.63 4.12 5.54
C THR A 32 -9.69 4.80 6.55
N LEU A 33 -8.37 4.68 6.35
CA LEU A 33 -7.39 5.43 7.14
C LEU A 33 -7.56 6.95 6.96
N LEU A 34 -7.70 7.43 5.73
CA LEU A 34 -7.91 8.86 5.46
C LEU A 34 -9.18 9.36 6.15
N LEU A 35 -10.28 8.63 6.04
CA LEU A 35 -11.52 8.95 6.75
C LEU A 35 -11.32 8.97 8.27
N ALA A 36 -10.55 8.03 8.83
CA ALA A 36 -10.29 7.95 10.25
C ALA A 36 -9.50 9.17 10.78
N VAL A 37 -8.50 9.64 10.03
CA VAL A 37 -7.70 10.80 10.46
C VAL A 37 -8.39 12.16 10.20
N GLU A 38 -9.38 12.19 9.31
CA GLU A 38 -10.23 13.37 9.08
C GLU A 38 -11.44 13.43 10.04
N GLU A 39 -11.79 12.31 10.69
CA GLU A 39 -12.95 12.24 11.59
C GLU A 39 -12.67 12.91 12.93
N ALA A 40 -13.49 13.91 13.27
CA ALA A 40 -13.35 14.67 14.50
C ALA A 40 -13.97 13.95 15.73
N ASP A 41 -15.00 13.11 15.50
CA ASP A 41 -15.65 12.34 16.56
C ASP A 41 -14.87 11.07 16.88
N SER A 42 -14.32 10.98 18.08
CA SER A 42 -13.51 9.86 18.52
C SER A 42 -14.26 8.51 18.52
N GLU A 43 -15.58 8.51 18.76
CA GLU A 43 -16.38 7.28 18.71
C GLU A 43 -16.65 6.83 17.27
N GLN A 44 -16.86 7.76 16.33
CA GLN A 44 -16.95 7.43 14.90
C GLN A 44 -15.59 6.97 14.37
N ARG A 45 -14.49 7.57 14.81
CA ARG A 45 -13.13 7.14 14.45
C ARG A 45 -12.87 5.68 14.79
N LYS A 46 -13.34 5.18 15.95
CA LYS A 46 -13.25 3.76 16.32
C LYS A 46 -13.98 2.82 15.36
N VAL A 47 -15.03 3.29 14.69
CA VAL A 47 -15.69 2.50 13.65
C VAL A 47 -14.76 2.30 12.46
N HIS A 48 -14.05 3.36 12.05
CA HIS A 48 -13.05 3.27 11.00
C HIS A 48 -11.88 2.35 11.39
N PHE A 49 -11.38 2.42 12.62
CA PHE A 49 -10.29 1.54 13.09
C PHE A 49 -10.68 0.06 13.05
N ARG A 50 -11.89 -0.30 13.46
CA ARG A 50 -12.39 -1.68 13.34
C ARG A 50 -12.53 -2.14 11.89
N GLU A 51 -12.91 -1.23 11.01
CA GLU A 51 -12.99 -1.54 9.58
C GLU A 51 -11.59 -1.72 8.96
N ILE A 52 -10.58 -0.92 9.37
CA ILE A 52 -9.17 -1.11 9.00
C ILE A 52 -8.68 -2.49 9.45
N GLU A 53 -8.91 -2.87 10.71
CA GLU A 53 -8.56 -4.21 11.23
C GLU A 53 -9.22 -5.33 10.41
N ARG A 54 -10.50 -5.20 10.09
CA ARG A 54 -11.22 -6.17 9.26
C ARG A 54 -10.64 -6.28 7.84
N LEU A 55 -10.28 -5.15 7.24
CA LEU A 55 -9.72 -5.11 5.89
C LEU A 55 -8.29 -5.67 5.84
N GLU A 56 -7.49 -5.43 6.87
CA GLU A 56 -6.16 -6.05 7.00
C GLU A 56 -6.27 -7.57 7.08
N GLN A 57 -7.17 -8.12 7.92
CA GLN A 57 -7.42 -9.57 7.97
C GLN A 57 -7.88 -10.14 6.62
N VAL A 58 -8.64 -9.39 5.84
CA VAL A 58 -9.00 -9.79 4.46
C VAL A 58 -7.76 -9.77 3.55
N GLY A 59 -6.86 -8.81 3.70
CA GLY A 59 -5.57 -8.74 2.99
C GLY A 59 -4.70 -9.95 3.29
N ASP A 60 -4.52 -10.29 4.57
CA ASP A 60 -3.79 -11.47 5.03
C ASP A 60 -4.31 -12.76 4.38
N ASP A 61 -5.63 -12.94 4.37
CA ASP A 61 -6.26 -14.10 3.74
C ASP A 61 -6.01 -14.15 2.23
N LEU A 62 -6.01 -13.00 1.54
CA LEU A 62 -5.72 -12.89 0.10
C LEU A 62 -4.25 -13.20 -0.18
N THR A 63 -3.32 -12.62 0.57
CA THR A 63 -1.89 -12.89 0.53
C THR A 63 -1.61 -14.37 0.73
N HIS A 64 -2.19 -15.00 1.77
CA HIS A 64 -2.07 -16.43 2.03
C HIS A 64 -2.59 -17.27 0.84
N ASN A 65 -3.74 -16.91 0.28
CA ASN A 65 -4.33 -17.61 -0.87
C ASN A 65 -3.45 -17.49 -2.13
N ILE A 66 -2.83 -16.34 -2.39
CA ILE A 66 -1.89 -16.16 -3.51
C ILE A 66 -0.66 -17.05 -3.31
N PHE A 67 -0.08 -17.09 -2.12
CA PHE A 67 1.06 -17.96 -1.83
C PHE A 67 0.71 -19.44 -1.91
N LEU A 68 -0.50 -19.81 -1.50
CA LEU A 68 -1.01 -21.17 -1.66
C LEU A 68 -1.16 -21.55 -3.13
N GLU A 69 -1.70 -20.67 -3.97
CA GLU A 69 -1.78 -20.89 -5.42
C GLU A 69 -0.39 -20.93 -6.08
N LEU A 70 0.57 -20.11 -5.63
CA LEU A 70 1.96 -20.20 -6.04
C LEU A 70 2.55 -21.58 -5.75
N SER A 71 2.28 -22.14 -4.56
CA SER A 71 2.81 -23.46 -4.17
C SER A 71 2.26 -24.61 -5.02
N LYS A 72 1.02 -24.49 -5.51
CA LYS A 72 0.30 -25.52 -6.28
C LYS A 72 0.51 -25.44 -7.78
N ASN A 73 0.86 -24.27 -8.32
CA ASN A 73 0.95 -24.06 -9.76
C ASN A 73 2.41 -23.85 -10.19
N PHE A 74 2.85 -24.68 -11.15
CA PHE A 74 4.20 -24.59 -11.69
C PHE A 74 4.32 -23.47 -12.75
N ILE A 75 3.22 -23.18 -13.45
CA ILE A 75 3.16 -22.12 -14.47
C ILE A 75 2.50 -20.90 -13.83
N THR A 76 3.21 -19.78 -13.84
CA THR A 76 2.78 -18.49 -13.27
C THR A 76 2.81 -17.40 -14.35
N PRO A 77 2.03 -16.30 -14.20
CA PRO A 77 2.00 -15.22 -15.19
C PRO A 77 3.32 -14.46 -15.28
N PHE A 78 4.04 -14.35 -14.18
CA PHE A 78 5.35 -13.71 -14.03
C PHE A 78 6.30 -14.62 -13.27
N ASP A 79 7.51 -14.14 -13.05
CA ASP A 79 8.47 -14.78 -12.16
C ASP A 79 7.86 -14.96 -10.76
N ARG A 80 8.03 -16.15 -10.19
CA ARG A 80 7.46 -16.49 -8.88
C ARG A 80 8.01 -15.62 -7.75
N GLU A 81 9.28 -15.22 -7.86
CA GLU A 81 9.93 -14.34 -6.90
C GLU A 81 9.33 -12.93 -6.98
N ASP A 82 9.03 -12.45 -8.19
CA ASP A 82 8.37 -11.15 -8.37
C ASP A 82 6.93 -11.15 -7.85
N ILE A 83 6.18 -12.25 -8.07
CA ILE A 83 4.82 -12.39 -7.51
C ILE A 83 4.89 -12.36 -5.97
N HIS A 84 5.82 -13.12 -5.39
CA HIS A 84 5.99 -13.14 -3.93
C HIS A 84 6.34 -11.75 -3.40
N ALA A 85 7.28 -11.07 -4.03
CA ALA A 85 7.72 -9.74 -3.60
C ALA A 85 6.60 -8.69 -3.73
N LEU A 86 5.82 -8.71 -4.84
CA LEU A 86 4.71 -7.78 -5.04
C LEU A 86 3.62 -7.96 -3.97
N VAL A 87 3.21 -9.20 -3.73
CA VAL A 87 2.16 -9.52 -2.76
C VAL A 87 2.62 -9.19 -1.34
N SER A 88 3.88 -9.49 -1.00
CA SER A 88 4.44 -9.10 0.31
C SER A 88 4.51 -7.58 0.50
N ALA A 89 4.83 -6.82 -0.55
CA ALA A 89 4.84 -5.36 -0.44
C ALA A 89 3.43 -4.78 -0.26
N ILE A 90 2.41 -5.36 -0.91
CA ILE A 90 0.99 -4.97 -0.73
C ILE A 90 0.54 -5.24 0.72
N ASP A 91 0.88 -6.40 1.25
CA ASP A 91 0.62 -6.83 2.63
C ASP A 91 1.29 -5.87 3.64
N ASP A 92 2.58 -5.59 3.45
CA ASP A 92 3.34 -4.64 4.28
C ASP A 92 2.67 -3.24 4.32
N ILE A 93 2.11 -2.74 3.20
CA ILE A 93 1.39 -1.45 3.19
C ILE A 93 0.16 -1.51 4.10
N ALA A 94 -0.64 -2.58 3.99
CA ALA A 94 -1.83 -2.77 4.81
C ALA A 94 -1.48 -2.87 6.30
N ASP A 95 -0.40 -3.57 6.63
CA ASP A 95 0.14 -3.72 7.98
C ASP A 95 0.52 -2.37 8.61
N TYR A 96 1.24 -1.51 7.89
CA TYR A 96 1.61 -0.19 8.39
C TYR A 96 0.39 0.74 8.55
N ILE A 97 -0.62 0.63 7.67
CA ILE A 97 -1.90 1.33 7.83
C ILE A 97 -2.61 0.85 9.11
N TYR A 98 -2.69 -0.45 9.32
CA TYR A 98 -3.30 -1.03 10.52
C TYR A 98 -2.52 -0.66 11.78
N ALA A 99 -1.18 -0.76 11.77
CA ALA A 99 -0.33 -0.35 12.89
C ALA A 99 -0.53 1.12 13.26
N THR A 100 -0.71 1.99 12.25
CA THR A 100 -1.04 3.41 12.48
C THR A 100 -2.38 3.56 13.22
N ALA A 101 -3.45 2.90 12.75
CA ALA A 101 -4.77 2.94 13.36
C ALA A 101 -4.75 2.39 14.79
N LEU A 102 -4.08 1.25 15.00
CA LEU A 102 -3.92 0.61 16.30
C LEU A 102 -3.18 1.53 17.29
N ASN A 103 -2.07 2.15 16.86
CA ASN A 103 -1.29 3.04 17.71
C ASN A 103 -2.07 4.33 18.08
N ILE A 104 -2.85 4.88 17.15
CA ILE A 104 -3.74 6.02 17.44
C ILE A 104 -4.73 5.65 18.56
N GLU A 105 -5.34 4.48 18.49
CA GLU A 105 -6.30 4.01 19.50
C GLU A 105 -5.62 3.69 20.84
N LEU A 106 -4.51 2.96 20.84
CA LEU A 106 -3.75 2.56 22.02
C LEU A 106 -3.21 3.79 22.80
N TYR A 107 -2.69 4.76 22.05
CA TYR A 107 -2.09 5.96 22.64
C TYR A 107 -3.12 7.03 22.95
N LYS A 108 -4.39 6.82 22.57
CA LYS A 108 -5.51 7.76 22.76
C LYS A 108 -5.18 9.13 22.18
N ILE A 109 -4.79 9.14 20.92
CA ILE A 109 -4.49 10.37 20.18
C ILE A 109 -5.81 10.93 19.65
N ASP A 110 -6.21 12.08 20.18
CA ASP A 110 -7.47 12.72 19.82
C ASP A 110 -7.31 13.76 18.70
N THR A 111 -6.13 14.34 18.56
CA THR A 111 -5.86 15.41 17.58
C THR A 111 -4.67 15.07 16.69
N PHE A 112 -4.79 15.37 15.42
CA PHE A 112 -3.74 15.11 14.41
C PHE A 112 -3.16 16.42 13.90
N CYS A 113 -1.85 16.43 13.67
CA CYS A 113 -1.25 17.50 12.88
C CYS A 113 -1.65 17.37 11.41
N SER A 114 -1.58 18.47 10.66
CA SER A 114 -1.97 18.50 9.24
C SER A 114 -1.17 17.52 8.38
N GLU A 115 0.06 17.21 8.77
CA GLU A 115 0.94 16.31 8.06
C GLU A 115 0.48 14.85 8.12
N ILE A 116 -0.15 14.41 9.22
CA ILE A 116 -0.75 13.08 9.33
C ILE A 116 -1.86 12.91 8.28
N VAL A 117 -2.74 13.92 8.13
CA VAL A 117 -3.81 13.89 7.13
C VAL A 117 -3.24 13.91 5.70
N GLN A 118 -2.19 14.72 5.46
CA GLN A 118 -1.52 14.78 4.16
C GLN A 118 -0.85 13.45 3.79
N LEU A 119 -0.15 12.80 4.73
CA LEU A 119 0.46 11.48 4.54
C LEU A 119 -0.60 10.42 4.23
N ALA A 120 -1.71 10.37 4.96
CA ALA A 120 -2.82 9.46 4.68
C ALA A 120 -3.42 9.70 3.27
N GLY A 121 -3.50 10.96 2.84
CA GLY A 121 -3.91 11.33 1.49
C GLY A 121 -2.92 10.84 0.42
N LEU A 122 -1.61 10.97 0.66
CA LEU A 122 -0.58 10.44 -0.24
C LEU A 122 -0.63 8.91 -0.33
N ILE A 123 -0.74 8.21 0.79
CA ILE A 123 -0.92 6.75 0.81
C ILE A 123 -2.12 6.33 -0.03
N THR A 124 -3.27 7.00 0.16
CA THR A 124 -4.49 6.70 -0.60
C THR A 124 -4.28 6.90 -2.11
N LYS A 125 -3.59 7.97 -2.51
CA LYS A 125 -3.23 8.23 -3.91
C LYS A 125 -2.33 7.12 -4.46
N MET A 126 -1.25 6.76 -3.74
CA MET A 126 -0.30 5.73 -4.17
C MET A 126 -0.95 4.35 -4.25
N CYS A 127 -1.86 4.00 -3.34
CA CYS A 127 -2.64 2.75 -3.42
C CYS A 127 -3.56 2.72 -4.65
N ASN A 128 -4.20 3.84 -5.03
CA ASN A 128 -4.97 3.93 -6.28
C ASN A 128 -4.06 3.80 -7.51
N ASP A 129 -2.87 4.39 -7.49
CA ASP A 129 -1.88 4.26 -8.56
C ASP A 129 -1.43 2.77 -8.69
N LEU A 130 -1.18 2.07 -7.59
CA LEU A 130 -0.89 0.63 -7.58
C LEU A 130 -2.05 -0.20 -8.14
N GLU A 131 -3.30 0.10 -7.78
CA GLU A 131 -4.47 -0.59 -8.36
C GLU A 131 -4.47 -0.46 -9.89
N LEU A 132 -4.30 0.74 -10.41
CA LEU A 132 -4.24 0.96 -11.87
C LEU A 132 -3.12 0.16 -12.53
N ALA A 133 -1.92 0.15 -11.95
CA ALA A 133 -0.78 -0.59 -12.50
C ALA A 133 -1.04 -2.10 -12.50
N ILE A 134 -1.59 -2.67 -11.42
CA ILE A 134 -1.90 -4.10 -11.30
C ILE A 134 -3.01 -4.53 -12.27
N LEU A 135 -4.03 -3.68 -12.49
CA LEU A 135 -5.07 -3.93 -13.48
C LEU A 135 -4.49 -4.00 -14.92
N GLU A 136 -3.50 -3.16 -15.23
CA GLU A 136 -2.83 -3.15 -16.55
C GLU A 136 -1.89 -4.33 -16.76
N LEU A 137 -1.42 -5.02 -15.72
CA LEU A 137 -0.62 -6.25 -15.83
C LEU A 137 -1.36 -7.38 -16.56
N ARG A 138 -2.70 -7.39 -16.54
CA ARG A 138 -3.52 -8.44 -17.18
C ARG A 138 -3.16 -8.71 -18.64
N ASN A 139 -2.80 -7.69 -19.39
CA ASN A 139 -2.60 -7.79 -20.83
C ASN A 139 -1.21 -7.34 -21.29
N PHE A 140 -0.40 -6.73 -20.44
CA PHE A 140 0.89 -6.09 -20.80
C PHE A 140 0.81 -5.16 -22.02
N THR A 141 -0.39 -4.59 -22.30
CA THR A 141 -0.59 -3.77 -23.49
C THR A 141 -0.12 -2.34 -23.31
N ASN A 142 -0.04 -1.87 -22.06
CA ASN A 142 0.25 -0.48 -21.73
C ASN A 142 1.43 -0.35 -20.75
N THR A 143 2.56 -0.97 -21.10
CA THR A 143 3.77 -0.95 -20.27
C THR A 143 4.24 0.47 -19.94
N LYS A 144 4.01 1.42 -20.87
CA LYS A 144 4.33 2.84 -20.62
C LYS A 144 3.51 3.42 -19.48
N LEU A 145 2.21 3.12 -19.40
CA LEU A 145 1.35 3.60 -18.31
C LEU A 145 1.83 3.06 -16.97
N ILE A 146 2.19 1.78 -16.89
CA ILE A 146 2.71 1.20 -15.65
C ILE A 146 4.02 1.90 -15.25
N ALA A 147 4.94 2.14 -16.19
CA ALA A 147 6.18 2.86 -15.91
C ALA A 147 5.91 4.31 -15.44
N ASP A 148 4.98 5.02 -16.07
CA ASP A 148 4.60 6.38 -15.66
C ASP A 148 3.97 6.38 -14.25
N ILE A 149 3.21 5.34 -13.89
CA ILE A 149 2.66 5.14 -12.54
C ILE A 149 3.77 4.90 -11.52
N CYS A 150 4.74 4.02 -11.80
CA CYS A 150 5.88 3.79 -10.90
C CYS A 150 6.65 5.08 -10.61
N VAL A 151 6.88 5.92 -11.63
CA VAL A 151 7.47 7.25 -11.45
C VAL A 151 6.59 8.17 -10.58
N SER A 152 5.25 8.07 -10.69
CA SER A 152 4.32 8.83 -9.83
C SER A 152 4.43 8.40 -8.37
N ILE A 153 4.51 7.09 -8.12
CA ILE A 153 4.64 6.52 -6.77
C ILE A 153 5.97 6.94 -6.12
N ASN A 154 7.09 6.82 -6.83
CA ASN A 154 8.41 7.25 -6.34
C ASN A 154 8.45 8.75 -5.98
N LYS A 155 7.77 9.60 -6.75
CA LYS A 155 7.61 11.01 -6.38
C LYS A 155 6.74 11.19 -5.13
N GLY A 156 5.71 10.38 -4.97
CA GLY A 156 4.83 10.40 -3.79
C GLY A 156 5.58 10.02 -2.52
N GLU A 157 6.45 9.00 -2.59
CA GLU A 157 7.36 8.61 -1.50
C GLU A 157 8.29 9.77 -1.12
N SER A 158 9.00 10.35 -2.08
CA SER A 158 9.90 11.49 -1.83
C SER A 158 9.18 12.71 -1.22
N GLU A 159 7.91 12.95 -1.59
CA GLU A 159 7.06 13.98 -0.98
C GLU A 159 6.69 13.60 0.46
N ALA A 160 6.33 12.35 0.72
CA ALA A 160 5.99 11.84 2.05
C ALA A 160 7.20 11.92 3.00
N ASP A 161 8.38 11.53 2.54
CA ASP A 161 9.64 11.59 3.28
C ASP A 161 9.95 13.03 3.73
N GLN A 162 9.85 13.99 2.80
CA GLN A 162 10.07 15.41 3.13
C GLN A 162 9.02 15.92 4.13
N LEU A 163 7.77 15.51 3.98
CA LEU A 163 6.68 15.90 4.87
C LEU A 163 6.87 15.34 6.27
N CYS A 164 7.19 14.07 6.39
CA CYS A 164 7.47 13.37 7.64
C CYS A 164 8.68 13.99 8.37
N ASN A 165 9.80 14.19 7.67
CA ASN A 165 11.01 14.78 8.23
C ASN A 165 10.76 16.21 8.74
N THR A 166 9.99 17.01 8.01
CA THR A 166 9.61 18.38 8.41
C THR A 166 8.71 18.35 9.65
N ALA A 167 7.73 17.45 9.70
CA ALA A 167 6.83 17.29 10.84
C ALA A 167 7.60 16.86 12.09
N ILE A 168 8.49 15.88 11.97
CA ILE A 168 9.33 15.41 13.08
C ILE A 168 10.25 16.53 13.59
N ALA A 169 10.92 17.26 12.71
CA ALA A 169 11.77 18.38 13.12
C ALA A 169 11.00 19.45 13.91
N ARG A 170 9.78 19.78 13.43
CA ARG A 170 8.89 20.71 14.15
C ARG A 170 8.47 20.14 15.51
N LEU A 171 8.13 18.86 15.58
CA LEU A 171 7.72 18.17 16.80
C LEU A 171 8.81 18.26 17.87
N PHE A 172 10.06 18.00 17.52
CA PHE A 172 11.20 18.10 18.45
C PHE A 172 11.52 19.52 18.93
N THR A 173 11.03 20.54 18.25
CA THR A 173 11.24 21.93 18.65
C THR A 173 10.07 22.53 19.43
N ALA A 174 8.85 22.03 19.20
CA ALA A 174 7.63 22.63 19.76
C ALA A 174 7.02 21.81 20.90
N GLU A 175 7.18 20.47 20.89
CA GLU A 175 6.59 19.61 21.92
C GLU A 175 7.50 19.52 23.14
N THR A 176 6.92 19.73 24.31
CA THR A 176 7.62 19.69 25.61
C THR A 176 7.34 18.41 26.39
N ASP A 177 6.23 17.72 26.08
CA ASP A 177 5.93 16.40 26.65
C ASP A 177 6.60 15.29 25.83
N ALA A 178 7.56 14.63 26.44
CA ALA A 178 8.31 13.55 25.79
C ALA A 178 7.41 12.36 25.40
N ILE A 179 6.31 12.10 26.11
CA ILE A 179 5.38 11.02 25.81
C ILE A 179 4.57 11.38 24.56
N GLU A 180 4.04 12.60 24.48
CA GLU A 180 3.31 13.07 23.30
C GLU A 180 4.23 13.15 22.07
N LEU A 181 5.48 13.57 22.24
CA LEU A 181 6.49 13.56 21.18
C LEU A 181 6.70 12.14 20.63
N ILE A 182 6.86 11.14 21.51
CA ILE A 182 7.07 9.75 21.09
C ILE A 182 5.85 9.23 20.30
N LYS A 183 4.64 9.43 20.83
CA LYS A 183 3.39 9.00 20.19
C LYS A 183 3.23 9.58 18.78
N GLN A 184 3.35 10.90 18.65
CA GLN A 184 3.18 11.58 17.37
C GLN A 184 4.27 11.17 16.36
N LYS A 185 5.52 11.04 16.81
CA LYS A 185 6.61 10.59 15.99
C LYS A 185 6.38 9.19 15.44
N GLU A 186 5.88 8.26 16.25
CA GLU A 186 5.63 6.88 15.85
C GLU A 186 4.52 6.80 14.79
N ILE A 187 3.45 7.60 14.94
CA ILE A 187 2.41 7.69 13.91
C ILE A 187 2.98 8.21 12.57
N LEU A 188 3.76 9.28 12.61
CA LEU A 188 4.40 9.84 11.41
C LEU A 188 5.31 8.82 10.72
N GLN A 189 6.09 8.07 11.49
CA GLN A 189 6.99 7.04 10.96
C GLN A 189 6.23 5.86 10.36
N ASN A 190 5.14 5.39 10.98
CA ASN A 190 4.34 4.32 10.38
C ASN A 190 3.71 4.74 9.06
N LEU A 191 3.26 5.99 8.94
CA LEU A 191 2.70 6.50 7.69
C LEU A 191 3.76 6.64 6.59
N GLU A 192 4.96 7.08 6.95
CA GLU A 192 6.09 7.14 6.01
C GLU A 192 6.52 5.75 5.57
N MET A 193 6.63 4.78 6.49
CA MET A 193 6.90 3.38 6.14
C MET A 193 5.85 2.78 5.20
N ALA A 194 4.57 3.16 5.33
CA ALA A 194 3.54 2.74 4.38
C ALA A 194 3.80 3.30 2.97
N THR A 195 4.31 4.53 2.84
CA THR A 195 4.69 5.11 1.53
C THR A 195 5.93 4.46 0.94
N ASP A 196 6.94 4.12 1.77
CA ASP A 196 8.10 3.34 1.37
C ASP A 196 7.69 2.00 0.78
N LYS A 197 6.73 1.31 1.42
CA LYS A 197 6.21 0.02 0.92
C LYS A 197 5.44 0.16 -0.39
N CYS A 198 4.78 1.30 -0.64
CA CYS A 198 4.22 1.58 -1.96
C CYS A 198 5.31 1.71 -3.03
N ASP A 199 6.45 2.32 -2.71
CA ASP A 199 7.60 2.40 -3.62
C ASP A 199 8.26 1.02 -3.83
N ASP A 200 8.39 0.20 -2.78
CA ASP A 200 8.83 -1.19 -2.89
C ASP A 200 7.95 -1.97 -3.90
N ALA A 201 6.62 -1.85 -3.81
CA ALA A 201 5.70 -2.47 -4.76
C ALA A 201 5.89 -1.94 -6.19
N ALA A 202 6.11 -0.64 -6.38
CA ALA A 202 6.39 -0.04 -7.68
C ALA A 202 7.72 -0.55 -8.27
N ASN A 203 8.76 -0.71 -7.46
CA ASN A 203 10.05 -1.26 -7.87
C ASN A 203 9.91 -2.72 -8.36
N VAL A 204 9.04 -3.52 -7.72
CA VAL A 204 8.72 -4.88 -8.20
C VAL A 204 7.96 -4.82 -9.53
N LEU A 205 7.01 -3.91 -9.70
CA LEU A 205 6.29 -3.72 -10.97
C LEU A 205 7.26 -3.34 -12.10
N GLU A 206 8.25 -2.49 -11.86
CA GLU A 206 9.31 -2.18 -12.82
C GLU A 206 10.15 -3.42 -13.18
N SER A 207 10.51 -4.24 -12.19
CA SER A 207 11.20 -5.51 -12.42
C SER A 207 10.39 -6.45 -13.32
N ILE A 208 9.08 -6.57 -13.06
CA ILE A 208 8.16 -7.36 -13.89
C ILE A 208 8.14 -6.82 -15.33
N LEU A 209 8.07 -5.51 -15.53
CA LEU A 209 8.10 -4.90 -16.85
C LEU A 209 9.40 -5.23 -17.61
N ILE A 210 10.55 -5.06 -16.96
CA ILE A 210 11.87 -5.31 -17.59
C ILE A 210 12.03 -6.75 -18.01
N LYS A 211 11.58 -7.71 -17.18
CA LYS A 211 11.68 -9.15 -17.47
C LYS A 211 10.73 -9.61 -18.58
N ASN A 212 9.67 -8.87 -18.86
CA ASN A 212 8.63 -9.23 -19.83
C ASN A 212 8.59 -8.31 -21.07
N ALA A 213 9.58 -7.42 -21.23
CA ALA A 213 9.71 -6.49 -22.35
C ALA A 213 10.17 -7.16 -23.67
#